data_f80043df08b2e109f58ed3db0ca94fd0
#
_entry.id   f80043df08b2e109f58ed3db0ca94fd0
#
_cell.length_a   1.000
_cell.length_b   1.000
_cell.length_c   1.000
_cell.angle_alpha   90.00
_cell.angle_beta   90.00
_cell.angle_gamma   90.00
#
_symmetry.space_group_name_H-M   'P 1'
#
loop_
_entity.id
_entity.type
_entity.pdbx_description
1 polymer ?
#
loop_
_entity_poly.entity_id
_entity_poly.type
_entity_poly.pdbx_seq_one_letter_code
_entity_poly.pdbx_strand_id
1 'polypeptide(L)'
;TKSTKDTTRILEELKSGKIDILIGTHKMLGKGVEFNDLGLLIIDEEQRFGVAAKEKLTQLRVSVDTLTLTATPIPRTLQFSLMGSRDLSIISTPPPNRRPIQTESHTFSEELVKEVVEAELQRDGQVYFIHNRVEDLMTIKGMLMRLCPEARVAVAHGQMRPAELEKTIMDFIYHDF
;
A
#
# COMPACT_ATOMS: atom_id res chain seq x y z
N THR A 1 13.00 -3.23 10.52
CA THR A 1 13.94 -3.90 9.59
C THR A 1 14.78 -4.86 10.41
N LYS A 2 14.80 -6.17 10.07
CA LYS A 2 15.63 -7.16 10.79
C LYS A 2 17.12 -6.88 10.55
N SER A 3 17.96 -7.24 11.53
CA SER A 3 19.42 -7.08 11.42
C SER A 3 19.98 -8.01 10.32
N THR A 4 21.17 -7.69 9.81
CA THR A 4 21.85 -8.52 8.81
C THR A 4 22.09 -9.94 9.33
N LYS A 5 22.47 -10.10 10.61
CA LYS A 5 22.68 -11.40 11.26
C LYS A 5 21.40 -12.24 11.32
N ASP A 6 20.26 -11.63 11.66
CA ASP A 6 18.97 -12.33 11.68
C ASP A 6 18.56 -12.78 10.28
N THR A 7 18.82 -11.96 9.27
CA THR A 7 18.52 -12.30 7.88
C THR A 7 19.35 -13.51 7.43
N THR A 8 20.65 -13.54 7.70
CA THR A 8 21.52 -14.67 7.34
C THR A 8 21.05 -15.96 8.00
N ARG A 9 20.74 -15.93 9.32
CA ARG A 9 20.23 -17.10 10.03
C ARG A 9 18.94 -17.63 9.41
N ILE A 10 17.96 -16.74 9.09
CA ILE A 10 16.70 -17.12 8.46
C ILE A 10 16.93 -17.78 7.10
N LEU A 11 17.87 -17.28 6.30
CA LEU A 11 18.19 -17.87 4.99
C LEU A 11 18.80 -19.27 5.12
N GLU A 12 19.67 -19.49 6.10
CA GLU A 12 20.23 -20.81 6.38
C GLU A 12 19.18 -21.81 6.88
N GLU A 13 18.29 -21.36 7.76
CA GLU A 13 17.18 -22.17 8.27
C GLU A 13 16.17 -22.50 7.16
N LEU A 14 15.91 -21.56 6.24
CA LEU A 14 15.06 -21.74 5.07
C LEU A 14 15.65 -22.82 4.12
N LYS A 15 16.93 -22.68 3.80
CA LYS A 15 17.66 -23.63 2.94
C LYS A 15 17.75 -25.03 3.54
N SER A 16 17.83 -25.13 4.87
CA SER A 16 17.87 -26.41 5.58
C SER A 16 16.50 -27.04 5.83
N GLY A 17 15.39 -26.39 5.42
CA GLY A 17 14.04 -26.89 5.60
C GLY A 17 13.52 -26.82 7.05
N LYS A 18 14.09 -25.93 7.87
CA LYS A 18 13.63 -25.70 9.25
C LYS A 18 12.50 -24.69 9.35
N ILE A 19 12.21 -24.00 8.25
CA ILE A 19 11.14 -22.99 8.16
C ILE A 19 10.08 -23.53 7.22
N ASP A 20 8.86 -23.70 7.72
CA ASP A 20 7.71 -24.16 6.96
C ASP A 20 7.00 -22.99 6.23
N ILE A 21 6.96 -21.81 6.84
CA ILE A 21 6.29 -20.62 6.30
C ILE A 21 7.21 -19.41 6.42
N LEU A 22 7.49 -18.78 5.28
CA LEU A 22 8.25 -17.54 5.23
C LEU A 22 7.35 -16.40 4.73
N ILE A 23 7.23 -15.33 5.53
CA ILE A 23 6.47 -14.13 5.19
C ILE A 23 7.44 -12.95 5.06
N GLY A 24 7.37 -12.23 3.98
CA GLY A 24 8.21 -11.06 3.75
C GLY A 24 7.82 -10.22 2.54
N THR A 25 8.63 -9.23 2.24
CA THR A 25 8.45 -8.35 1.09
C THR A 25 9.15 -8.92 -0.16
N HIS A 26 9.11 -8.19 -1.27
CA HIS A 26 9.84 -8.51 -2.51
C HIS A 26 11.33 -8.85 -2.31
N LYS A 27 11.92 -8.51 -1.17
CA LYS A 27 13.31 -8.92 -0.82
C LYS A 27 13.49 -10.43 -0.75
N MET A 28 12.41 -11.19 -0.51
CA MET A 28 12.43 -12.67 -0.54
C MET A 28 12.70 -13.24 -1.94
N LEU A 29 12.57 -12.42 -2.98
CA LEU A 29 12.94 -12.76 -4.35
C LEU A 29 14.39 -12.35 -4.67
N GLY A 30 15.16 -11.88 -3.70
CA GLY A 30 16.54 -11.44 -3.86
C GLY A 30 17.52 -12.56 -4.19
N LYS A 31 18.74 -12.19 -4.59
CA LYS A 31 19.85 -13.15 -4.76
C LYS A 31 20.17 -13.81 -3.42
N GLY A 32 20.41 -15.11 -3.43
CA GLY A 32 20.79 -15.88 -2.24
C GLY A 32 19.63 -16.39 -1.38
N VAL A 33 18.38 -16.18 -1.79
CA VAL A 33 17.23 -16.85 -1.18
C VAL A 33 17.01 -18.19 -1.88
N GLU A 34 17.24 -19.28 -1.14
CA GLU A 34 17.07 -20.65 -1.61
C GLU A 34 16.06 -21.35 -0.71
N PHE A 35 15.02 -21.94 -1.31
CA PHE A 35 14.04 -22.75 -0.60
C PHE A 35 14.45 -24.22 -0.69
N ASN A 36 14.26 -24.96 0.40
CA ASN A 36 14.52 -26.40 0.40
C ASN A 36 13.53 -27.15 -0.49
N ASP A 37 12.24 -26.94 -0.27
CA ASP A 37 11.15 -27.52 -1.04
C ASP A 37 9.94 -26.59 -0.98
N LEU A 38 9.80 -25.70 -1.98
CA LEU A 38 8.72 -24.72 -2.04
C LEU A 38 7.51 -25.31 -2.74
N GLY A 39 6.45 -25.64 -1.99
CA GLY A 39 5.20 -26.18 -2.53
C GLY A 39 4.16 -25.12 -2.89
N LEU A 40 4.10 -24.00 -2.16
CA LEU A 40 3.10 -22.96 -2.37
C LEU A 40 3.72 -21.56 -2.29
N LEU A 41 3.40 -20.73 -3.28
CA LEU A 41 3.77 -19.31 -3.35
C LEU A 41 2.50 -18.45 -3.30
N ILE A 42 2.37 -17.61 -2.27
CA ILE A 42 1.28 -16.65 -2.16
C ILE A 42 1.80 -15.25 -2.42
N ILE A 43 1.17 -14.52 -3.35
CA ILE A 43 1.58 -13.18 -3.77
C ILE A 43 0.41 -12.23 -3.57
N ASP A 44 0.60 -11.20 -2.74
CA ASP A 44 -0.36 -10.13 -2.57
C ASP A 44 0.06 -8.91 -3.40
N GLU A 45 -0.91 -8.29 -4.09
CA GLU A 45 -0.72 -7.07 -4.89
C GLU A 45 0.44 -7.19 -5.92
N GLU A 46 0.45 -8.25 -6.73
CA GLU A 46 1.50 -8.52 -7.73
C GLU A 46 1.81 -7.34 -8.65
N GLN A 47 0.85 -6.48 -8.93
CA GLN A 47 1.01 -5.30 -9.77
C GLN A 47 2.03 -4.29 -9.21
N ARG A 48 2.31 -4.34 -7.92
CA ARG A 48 3.31 -3.48 -7.24
C ARG A 48 4.75 -3.95 -7.44
N PHE A 49 4.96 -5.14 -7.99
CA PHE A 49 6.31 -5.64 -8.23
C PHE A 49 6.91 -5.07 -9.51
N GLY A 50 8.20 -4.71 -9.43
CA GLY A 50 8.99 -4.31 -10.59
C GLY A 50 9.33 -5.50 -11.51
N VAL A 51 9.85 -5.19 -12.72
CA VAL A 51 10.12 -6.16 -13.81
C VAL A 51 10.98 -7.34 -13.32
N ALA A 52 12.11 -7.08 -12.68
CA ALA A 52 13.03 -8.13 -12.21
C ALA A 52 12.38 -9.09 -11.18
N ALA A 53 11.50 -8.59 -10.31
CA ALA A 53 10.77 -9.43 -9.38
C ALA A 53 9.73 -10.29 -10.10
N LYS A 54 9.04 -9.74 -11.11
CA LYS A 54 8.08 -10.48 -11.93
C LYS A 54 8.72 -11.61 -12.75
N GLU A 55 9.90 -11.37 -13.32
CA GLU A 55 10.66 -12.41 -14.03
C GLU A 55 11.01 -13.57 -13.11
N LYS A 56 11.49 -13.28 -11.91
CA LYS A 56 11.82 -14.33 -10.91
C LYS A 56 10.58 -15.08 -10.44
N LEU A 57 9.46 -14.39 -10.23
CA LEU A 57 8.17 -15.01 -9.94
C LEU A 57 7.72 -15.95 -11.06
N THR A 58 7.90 -15.54 -12.31
CA THR A 58 7.57 -16.38 -13.47
C THR A 58 8.38 -17.68 -13.49
N GLN A 59 9.67 -17.62 -13.14
CA GLN A 59 10.52 -18.81 -13.04
C GLN A 59 10.05 -19.76 -11.91
N LEU A 60 9.68 -19.23 -10.75
CA LEU A 60 9.19 -20.03 -9.64
C LEU A 60 7.84 -20.70 -9.96
N ARG A 61 6.98 -20.04 -10.70
CA ARG A 61 5.65 -20.54 -11.08
C ARG A 61 5.65 -21.79 -11.96
N VAL A 62 6.74 -22.10 -12.59
CA VAL A 62 6.86 -23.30 -13.45
C VAL A 62 6.78 -24.57 -12.61
N SER A 63 7.22 -24.54 -11.36
CA SER A 63 7.36 -25.72 -10.49
C SER A 63 6.64 -25.61 -9.14
N VAL A 64 5.93 -24.50 -8.90
CA VAL A 64 5.32 -24.20 -7.59
C VAL A 64 3.88 -23.74 -7.78
N ASP A 65 2.95 -24.29 -7.00
CA ASP A 65 1.58 -23.80 -6.97
C ASP A 65 1.54 -22.33 -6.53
N THR A 66 0.80 -21.50 -7.26
CA THR A 66 0.81 -20.06 -7.02
C THR A 66 -0.59 -19.50 -6.82
N LEU A 67 -0.81 -18.84 -5.68
CA LEU A 67 -1.99 -18.07 -5.38
C LEU A 67 -1.66 -16.57 -5.44
N THR A 68 -2.35 -15.84 -6.31
CA THR A 68 -2.22 -14.38 -6.41
C THR A 68 -3.46 -13.70 -5.85
N LEU A 69 -3.28 -12.76 -4.94
CA LEU A 69 -4.35 -11.97 -4.34
C LEU A 69 -4.27 -10.52 -4.84
N THR A 70 -5.41 -9.87 -5.00
CA THR A 70 -5.49 -8.43 -5.29
C THR A 70 -6.82 -7.84 -4.84
N ALA A 71 -6.77 -6.64 -4.25
CA ALA A 71 -7.96 -5.87 -3.91
C ALA A 71 -8.39 -4.92 -5.06
N THR A 72 -7.50 -4.70 -6.03
CA THR A 72 -7.74 -3.83 -7.20
C THR A 72 -7.72 -4.66 -8.47
N PRO A 73 -8.79 -5.43 -8.76
CA PRO A 73 -8.83 -6.26 -9.96
C PRO A 73 -8.72 -5.40 -11.21
N ILE A 74 -7.91 -5.85 -12.16
CA ILE A 74 -7.81 -5.24 -13.50
C ILE A 74 -9.21 -5.26 -14.15
N PRO A 75 -9.62 -4.21 -14.88
CA PRO A 75 -10.92 -4.15 -15.54
C PRO A 75 -11.24 -5.43 -16.34
N ARG A 76 -12.50 -5.83 -16.32
CA ARG A 76 -12.99 -7.11 -16.89
C ARG A 76 -12.42 -7.51 -18.25
N THR A 77 -12.18 -6.57 -19.14
CA THR A 77 -11.62 -6.80 -20.48
C THR A 77 -10.21 -7.40 -20.48
N LEU A 78 -9.36 -6.97 -19.54
CA LEU A 78 -8.02 -7.55 -19.37
C LEU A 78 -8.06 -8.86 -18.58
N GLN A 79 -9.03 -9.01 -17.69
CA GLN A 79 -9.28 -10.24 -16.95
C GLN A 79 -9.63 -11.41 -17.91
N PHE A 80 -10.49 -11.19 -18.90
CA PHE A 80 -10.85 -12.21 -19.89
C PHE A 80 -9.64 -12.68 -20.71
N SER A 81 -8.68 -11.82 -21.01
CA SER A 81 -7.44 -12.19 -21.72
C SER A 81 -6.50 -13.05 -20.87
N LEU A 82 -6.57 -12.92 -19.54
CA LEU A 82 -5.76 -13.70 -18.59
C LEU A 82 -6.45 -14.98 -18.11
N MET A 83 -7.77 -15.07 -18.23
CA MET A 83 -8.59 -16.20 -17.77
C MET A 83 -8.32 -17.53 -18.51
N GLY A 84 -7.71 -17.49 -19.69
CA GLY A 84 -7.32 -18.70 -20.43
C GLY A 84 -6.18 -19.51 -19.80
N SER A 85 -5.48 -18.94 -18.79
CA SER A 85 -4.29 -19.56 -18.20
C SER A 85 -4.36 -19.77 -16.68
N ARG A 86 -5.40 -19.30 -16.00
CA ARG A 86 -5.52 -19.39 -14.52
C ARG A 86 -6.97 -19.44 -14.07
N ASP A 87 -7.24 -20.23 -13.04
CA ASP A 87 -8.50 -20.21 -12.32
C ASP A 87 -8.67 -18.88 -11.57
N LEU A 88 -9.89 -18.35 -11.56
CA LEU A 88 -10.22 -17.10 -10.89
C LEU A 88 -11.32 -17.32 -9.85
N SER A 89 -11.07 -16.87 -8.63
CA SER A 89 -12.08 -16.79 -7.58
C SER A 89 -12.32 -15.33 -7.18
N ILE A 90 -13.59 -14.94 -7.05
CA ILE A 90 -13.98 -13.59 -6.66
C ILE A 90 -14.64 -13.62 -5.29
N ILE A 91 -14.06 -12.90 -4.33
CA ILE A 91 -14.63 -12.68 -3.01
C ILE A 91 -15.43 -11.38 -3.06
N SER A 92 -16.76 -11.48 -3.21
CA SER A 92 -17.65 -10.33 -3.37
C SER A 92 -18.28 -9.84 -2.07
N THR A 93 -18.26 -10.66 -1.03
CA THR A 93 -18.87 -10.33 0.27
C THR A 93 -17.91 -9.44 1.09
N PRO A 94 -18.28 -8.19 1.37
CA PRO A 94 -17.45 -7.31 2.21
C PRO A 94 -17.48 -7.77 3.67
N PRO A 95 -16.48 -7.43 4.48
CA PRO A 95 -16.52 -7.63 5.93
C PRO A 95 -17.74 -6.95 6.56
N PRO A 96 -18.39 -7.53 7.58
CA PRO A 96 -19.65 -7.04 8.13
C PRO A 96 -19.60 -5.61 8.70
N ASN A 97 -18.41 -5.13 9.10
CA ASN A 97 -18.23 -3.81 9.69
C ASN A 97 -17.66 -2.77 8.70
N ARG A 98 -17.61 -3.08 7.41
CA ARG A 98 -17.11 -2.12 6.40
C ARG A 98 -18.18 -1.09 6.08
N ARG A 99 -17.92 0.16 6.44
CA ARG A 99 -18.75 1.28 5.98
C ARG A 99 -18.36 1.65 4.54
N PRO A 100 -19.32 1.88 3.63
CA PRO A 100 -19.02 2.33 2.29
C PRO A 100 -18.42 3.74 2.33
N ILE A 101 -17.41 3.99 1.48
CA ILE A 101 -16.86 5.32 1.26
C ILE A 101 -17.69 5.97 0.15
N GLN A 102 -18.24 7.16 0.41
CA GLN A 102 -18.82 8.00 -0.61
C GLN A 102 -17.69 8.64 -1.43
N THR A 103 -17.70 8.41 -2.73
CA THR A 103 -16.68 8.98 -3.64
C THR A 103 -17.36 9.86 -4.66
N GLU A 104 -16.92 11.11 -4.76
CA GLU A 104 -17.42 12.09 -5.71
C GLU A 104 -16.26 12.62 -6.55
N SER A 105 -16.56 13.06 -7.77
CA SER A 105 -15.59 13.66 -8.67
C SER A 105 -16.06 15.06 -9.08
N HIS A 106 -15.27 16.06 -8.72
CA HIS A 106 -15.58 17.46 -8.98
C HIS A 106 -14.39 18.16 -9.66
N THR A 107 -14.69 19.26 -10.36
CA THR A 107 -13.65 20.22 -10.75
C THR A 107 -13.12 20.88 -9.48
N PHE A 108 -11.81 21.08 -9.41
CA PHE A 108 -11.20 21.74 -8.26
C PHE A 108 -11.77 23.15 -8.05
N SER A 109 -12.25 23.45 -6.84
CA SER A 109 -12.59 24.79 -6.39
C SER A 109 -12.22 24.97 -4.92
N GLU A 110 -11.79 26.18 -4.56
CA GLU A 110 -11.43 26.50 -3.17
C GLU A 110 -12.68 26.47 -2.27
N GLU A 111 -13.84 26.82 -2.81
CA GLU A 111 -15.12 26.81 -2.10
C GLU A 111 -15.50 25.38 -1.68
N LEU A 112 -15.39 24.43 -2.60
CA LEU A 112 -15.67 23.01 -2.31
C LEU A 112 -14.67 22.47 -1.27
N VAL A 113 -13.38 22.79 -1.41
CA VAL A 113 -12.36 22.37 -0.44
C VAL A 113 -12.68 22.91 0.94
N LYS A 114 -13.06 24.18 1.05
CA LYS A 114 -13.45 24.81 2.31
C LYS A 114 -14.67 24.09 2.92
N GLU A 115 -15.73 23.90 2.15
CA GLU A 115 -16.95 23.24 2.60
C GLU A 115 -16.68 21.84 3.16
N VAL A 116 -15.91 21.03 2.43
CA VAL A 116 -15.59 19.64 2.85
C VAL A 116 -14.72 19.64 4.12
N VAL A 117 -13.70 20.51 4.20
CA VAL A 117 -12.84 20.59 5.37
C VAL A 117 -13.61 21.08 6.60
N GLU A 118 -14.43 22.13 6.46
CA GLU A 118 -15.25 22.65 7.57
C GLU A 118 -16.27 21.60 8.06
N ALA A 119 -16.87 20.85 7.14
CA ALA A 119 -17.81 19.78 7.50
C ALA A 119 -17.13 18.66 8.33
N GLU A 120 -15.87 18.30 8.01
CA GLU A 120 -15.11 17.34 8.80
C GLU A 120 -14.72 17.91 10.17
N LEU A 121 -14.24 19.15 10.24
CA LEU A 121 -13.88 19.80 11.49
C LEU A 121 -15.08 19.93 12.45
N GLN A 122 -16.28 20.25 11.93
CA GLN A 122 -17.52 20.35 12.74
C GLN A 122 -17.90 19.05 13.43
N ARG A 123 -17.52 17.89 12.86
CA ARG A 123 -17.78 16.57 13.45
C ARG A 123 -16.56 15.95 14.16
N ASP A 124 -15.55 16.78 14.47
CA ASP A 124 -14.28 16.34 15.06
C ASP A 124 -13.54 15.30 14.21
N GLY A 125 -13.71 15.41 12.89
CA GLY A 125 -13.09 14.56 11.89
C GLY A 125 -11.73 15.07 11.43
N GLN A 126 -11.06 14.28 10.61
CA GLN A 126 -9.75 14.58 10.04
C GLN A 126 -9.77 14.45 8.53
N VAL A 127 -8.93 15.21 7.83
CA VAL A 127 -8.86 15.26 6.37
C VAL A 127 -7.47 14.92 5.87
N TYR A 128 -7.38 13.98 4.93
CA TYR A 128 -6.20 13.79 4.10
C TYR A 128 -6.34 14.56 2.80
N PHE A 129 -5.50 15.56 2.59
CA PHE A 129 -5.38 16.25 1.30
C PHE A 129 -4.19 15.69 0.54
N ILE A 130 -4.43 14.94 -0.54
CA ILE A 130 -3.38 14.26 -1.30
C ILE A 130 -3.05 15.06 -2.57
N HIS A 131 -1.77 15.33 -2.78
CA HIS A 131 -1.27 15.99 -3.98
C HIS A 131 -0.02 15.29 -4.53
N ASN A 132 0.11 15.24 -5.87
CA ASN A 132 1.16 14.44 -6.52
C ASN A 132 2.54 15.11 -6.54
N ARG A 133 2.63 16.42 -6.33
CA ARG A 133 3.88 17.18 -6.40
C ARG A 133 4.28 17.69 -5.04
N VAL A 134 5.49 17.34 -4.61
CA VAL A 134 6.03 17.79 -3.32
C VAL A 134 6.24 19.31 -3.30
N GLU A 135 6.62 19.90 -4.44
CA GLU A 135 6.90 21.32 -4.62
C GLU A 135 5.69 22.21 -4.29
N ASP A 136 4.47 21.74 -4.57
CA ASP A 136 3.24 22.50 -4.39
C ASP A 136 2.66 22.38 -2.96
N LEU A 137 3.16 21.47 -2.13
CA LEU A 137 2.57 21.16 -0.82
C LEU A 137 2.54 22.38 0.12
N MET A 138 3.57 23.23 0.08
CA MET A 138 3.60 24.43 0.93
C MET A 138 2.60 25.49 0.46
N THR A 139 2.39 25.61 -0.85
CA THR A 139 1.36 26.49 -1.44
C THR A 139 -0.04 26.01 -1.04
N ILE A 140 -0.27 24.70 -1.14
CA ILE A 140 -1.55 24.07 -0.71
C ILE A 140 -1.77 24.25 0.79
N LYS A 141 -0.74 24.05 1.61
CA LYS A 141 -0.84 24.34 3.05
C LYS A 141 -1.26 25.79 3.31
N GLY A 142 -0.61 26.75 2.63
CA GLY A 142 -0.98 28.17 2.74
C GLY A 142 -2.42 28.44 2.32
N MET A 143 -2.89 27.82 1.25
CA MET A 143 -4.29 27.89 0.80
C MET A 143 -5.25 27.34 1.87
N LEU A 144 -5.00 26.14 2.40
CA LEU A 144 -5.83 25.51 3.42
C LEU A 144 -5.90 26.35 4.70
N MET A 145 -4.78 26.87 5.18
CA MET A 145 -4.74 27.75 6.35
C MET A 145 -5.48 29.08 6.14
N ARG A 146 -5.54 29.57 4.91
CA ARG A 146 -6.33 30.76 4.54
C ARG A 146 -7.83 30.46 4.49
N LEU A 147 -8.20 29.32 3.92
CA LEU A 147 -9.61 28.93 3.77
C LEU A 147 -10.24 28.47 5.08
N CYS A 148 -9.47 27.75 5.89
CA CYS A 148 -9.92 27.15 7.15
C CYS A 148 -8.88 27.51 8.26
N PRO A 149 -8.94 28.73 8.81
CA PRO A 149 -7.93 29.19 9.81
C PRO A 149 -7.90 28.37 11.10
N GLU A 150 -8.98 27.69 11.41
CA GLU A 150 -9.10 26.83 12.60
C GLU A 150 -8.46 25.44 12.40
N ALA A 151 -8.19 25.06 11.14
CA ALA A 151 -7.58 23.78 10.82
C ALA A 151 -6.09 23.76 11.18
N ARG A 152 -5.68 22.73 11.90
CA ARG A 152 -4.25 22.44 12.15
C ARG A 152 -3.73 21.63 10.97
N VAL A 153 -2.81 22.17 10.18
CA VAL A 153 -2.35 21.57 8.92
C VAL A 153 -0.89 21.15 9.02
N ALA A 154 -0.63 19.86 8.88
CA ALA A 154 0.70 19.31 8.72
C ALA A 154 0.97 18.88 7.27
N VAL A 155 2.24 18.78 6.89
CA VAL A 155 2.69 18.32 5.58
C VAL A 155 3.56 17.09 5.77
N ALA A 156 3.29 16.05 4.97
CA ALA A 156 4.08 14.83 4.95
C ALA A 156 4.38 14.41 3.50
N HIS A 157 5.61 13.99 3.22
CA HIS A 157 6.00 13.53 1.88
C HIS A 157 7.21 12.58 1.93
N GLY A 158 7.43 11.83 0.85
CA GLY A 158 8.46 10.79 0.79
C GLY A 158 9.92 11.26 0.83
N GLN A 159 10.19 12.57 0.73
CA GLN A 159 11.54 13.14 0.84
C GLN A 159 11.89 13.54 2.29
N MET A 160 10.93 13.46 3.22
CA MET A 160 11.18 13.70 4.64
C MET A 160 12.05 12.59 5.25
N ARG A 161 12.75 12.91 6.33
CA ARG A 161 13.46 11.91 7.12
C ARG A 161 12.46 10.89 7.69
N PRO A 162 12.76 9.59 7.66
CA PRO A 162 11.81 8.56 8.09
C PRO A 162 11.24 8.80 9.49
N ALA A 163 12.05 9.21 10.45
CA ALA A 163 11.60 9.48 11.82
C ALA A 163 10.67 10.70 11.92
N GLU A 164 10.89 11.71 11.11
CA GLU A 164 10.04 12.90 11.04
C GLU A 164 8.69 12.57 10.40
N LEU A 165 8.72 11.81 9.31
CA LEU A 165 7.51 11.33 8.64
C LEU A 165 6.66 10.46 9.59
N GLU A 166 7.31 9.51 10.28
CA GLU A 166 6.65 8.63 11.25
C GLU A 166 6.00 9.45 12.38
N LYS A 167 6.74 10.41 12.95
CA LYS A 167 6.20 11.31 13.96
C LYS A 167 4.97 12.06 13.45
N THR A 168 5.05 12.70 12.27
CA THR A 168 3.94 13.46 11.70
C THR A 168 2.70 12.59 11.48
N ILE A 169 2.88 11.34 11.04
CA ILE A 169 1.77 10.39 10.87
C ILE A 169 1.18 10.00 12.23
N MET A 170 2.02 9.77 13.25
CA MET A 170 1.53 9.43 14.59
C MET A 170 0.78 10.59 15.24
N ASP A 171 1.31 11.82 15.15
CA ASP A 171 0.68 13.04 15.66
C ASP A 171 -0.72 13.23 15.00
N PHE A 172 -0.85 12.92 13.68
CA PHE A 172 -2.14 12.91 12.99
C PHE A 172 -3.09 11.85 13.57
N ILE A 173 -2.62 10.61 13.75
CA ILE A 173 -3.44 9.51 14.31
C ILE A 173 -3.94 9.84 15.73
N TYR A 174 -3.14 10.57 16.51
CA TYR A 174 -3.51 10.99 17.88
C TYR A 174 -4.29 12.30 17.94
N HIS A 175 -4.74 12.83 16.80
CA HIS A 175 -5.54 14.07 16.72
C HIS A 175 -4.78 15.32 17.18
N ASP A 176 -3.45 15.36 17.07
CA ASP A 176 -2.67 16.56 17.34
C ASP A 176 -2.83 17.61 16.22
N PHE A 177 -3.30 17.19 15.05
CA PHE A 177 -3.77 18.01 13.92
C PHE A 177 -4.65 17.20 12.96
#